data_7f587b6432ae90acd0a2c386df1255b6
#
_entry.id   7f587b6432ae90acd0a2c386df1255b6
#
_cell.length_a   1.000
_cell.length_b   1.000
_cell.length_c   1.000
_cell.angle_alpha   90.00
_cell.angle_beta   90.00
_cell.angle_gamma   90.00
#
_symmetry.space_group_name_H-M   'P 1'
#
loop_
_entity.id
_entity.type
_entity.pdbx_description
1 polymer ?
#
loop_
_entity_poly.entity_id
_entity_poly.type
_entity_poly.pdbx_seq_one_letter_code
_entity_poly.pdbx_strand_id
1 'polypeptide(L)'
;MMRTGLVTVIFLALLLVGCVVYPGIGARFIAPQTVLQAFLHFDPQNFDHNVIVRLRLPRLAAALLTGASLGVAGALLQAVIRNPLGEPHILGLNAGAALAVVAASALGLAFPVGRPLLASTGGALLFLLILLLSSAGRSGLTPMKVTLCGVALSAFVSSITAAILILDEQTLLAMRTWLAGDLAGQDWATLGTSAWFSLGGFVLAIYLAPSLNMLALGDRMAQGLGVSVLRTRTFTLLAIALLCGAAVSIAGPIGFVGLLVPQIVRRLVSADLRVLLPLSACVGALLLLLADIIARTLFTPYELATGVMTALVGAPVFVIMATRMFK
;
A
#
# COMPACT_ATOMS: atom_id res chain seq x y z
N MET A 1 14.27 -23.25 -9.66
CA MET A 1 14.61 -22.06 -10.48
C MET A 1 13.68 -21.88 -11.68
N MET A 2 13.41 -22.87 -12.53
CA MET A 2 12.50 -22.74 -13.68
C MET A 2 11.09 -22.26 -13.30
N ARG A 3 10.49 -22.79 -12.22
CA ARG A 3 9.14 -22.39 -11.77
C ARG A 3 9.06 -20.92 -11.35
N THR A 4 10.10 -20.42 -10.69
CA THR A 4 10.19 -19.01 -10.27
C THR A 4 10.22 -18.06 -11.46
N GLY A 5 11.07 -18.36 -12.48
CA GLY A 5 11.17 -17.55 -13.69
C GLY A 5 9.86 -17.50 -14.46
N LEU A 6 9.20 -18.66 -14.66
CA LEU A 6 7.92 -18.74 -15.36
C LEU A 6 6.83 -17.91 -14.67
N VAL A 7 6.69 -18.04 -13.34
CA VAL A 7 5.69 -17.28 -12.58
C VAL A 7 5.96 -15.78 -12.66
N THR A 8 7.22 -15.35 -12.55
CA THR A 8 7.60 -13.94 -12.70
C THR A 8 7.22 -13.39 -14.08
N VAL A 9 7.52 -14.14 -15.15
CA VAL A 9 7.17 -13.75 -16.53
C VAL A 9 5.65 -13.63 -16.68
N ILE A 10 4.88 -14.58 -16.13
CA ILE A 10 3.41 -14.53 -16.20
C ILE A 10 2.87 -13.27 -15.51
N PHE A 11 3.31 -12.96 -14.29
CA PHE A 11 2.83 -11.76 -13.59
C PHE A 11 3.24 -10.46 -14.28
N LEU A 12 4.45 -10.38 -14.81
CA LEU A 12 4.89 -9.24 -15.61
C LEU A 12 4.07 -9.09 -16.89
N ALA A 13 3.80 -10.18 -17.60
CA ALA A 13 2.96 -10.16 -18.79
C ALA A 13 1.53 -9.71 -18.46
N LEU A 14 0.93 -10.23 -17.39
CA LEU A 14 -0.40 -9.82 -16.93
C LEU A 14 -0.43 -8.33 -16.53
N LEU A 15 0.61 -7.84 -15.86
CA LEU A 15 0.71 -6.44 -15.50
C LEU A 15 0.82 -5.55 -16.74
N LEU A 16 1.65 -5.92 -17.72
CA LEU A 16 1.79 -5.20 -18.99
C LEU A 16 0.48 -5.16 -19.77
N VAL A 17 -0.20 -6.32 -19.90
CA VAL A 17 -1.52 -6.38 -20.53
C VAL A 17 -2.52 -5.49 -19.78
N GLY A 18 -2.54 -5.56 -18.46
CA GLY A 18 -3.37 -4.69 -17.63
C GLY A 18 -3.10 -3.21 -17.88
N CYS A 19 -1.84 -2.78 -17.95
CA CYS A 19 -1.46 -1.39 -18.22
C CYS A 19 -1.91 -0.92 -19.61
N VAL A 20 -1.84 -1.78 -20.62
CA VAL A 20 -2.28 -1.46 -22.00
C VAL A 20 -3.80 -1.35 -22.08
N VAL A 21 -4.51 -2.23 -21.41
CA VAL A 21 -5.99 -2.31 -21.47
C VAL A 21 -6.65 -1.24 -20.57
N TYR A 22 -6.01 -0.89 -19.46
CA TYR A 22 -6.55 0.04 -18.45
C TYR A 22 -7.04 1.38 -19.00
N PRO A 23 -6.31 2.10 -19.89
CA PRO A 23 -6.76 3.38 -20.41
C PRO A 23 -8.03 3.30 -21.26
N GLY A 24 -8.33 2.12 -21.84
CA GLY A 24 -9.55 1.89 -22.62
C GLY A 24 -10.79 1.60 -21.77
N ILE A 25 -10.61 1.04 -20.56
CA ILE A 25 -11.71 0.59 -19.69
C ILE A 25 -12.08 1.68 -18.65
N GLY A 26 -13.38 1.84 -18.38
CA GLY A 26 -13.92 2.76 -17.39
C GLY A 26 -15.44 2.85 -17.54
N ALA A 27 -16.08 3.83 -16.90
CA ALA A 27 -17.53 4.06 -17.03
C ALA A 27 -17.98 4.19 -18.50
N ARG A 28 -17.10 4.70 -19.37
CA ARG A 28 -17.24 4.68 -20.82
C ARG A 28 -16.06 3.96 -21.45
N PHE A 29 -16.32 2.99 -22.31
CA PHE A 29 -15.29 2.32 -23.10
C PHE A 29 -14.72 3.25 -24.18
N ILE A 30 -13.39 3.32 -24.28
CA ILE A 30 -12.69 4.06 -25.33
C ILE A 30 -11.94 3.05 -26.21
N ALA A 31 -12.14 3.16 -27.52
CA ALA A 31 -11.54 2.22 -28.47
C ALA A 31 -10.00 2.25 -28.40
N PRO A 32 -9.32 1.10 -28.56
CA PRO A 32 -7.86 1.04 -28.53
C PRO A 32 -7.16 1.94 -29.54
N GLN A 33 -7.79 2.17 -30.69
CA GLN A 33 -7.28 3.11 -31.72
C GLN A 33 -7.24 4.54 -31.19
N THR A 34 -8.29 5.01 -30.49
CA THR A 34 -8.35 6.32 -29.88
C THR A 34 -7.33 6.45 -28.73
N VAL A 35 -7.13 5.36 -27.96
CA VAL A 35 -6.08 5.33 -26.93
C VAL A 35 -4.70 5.51 -27.56
N LEU A 36 -4.41 4.81 -28.64
CA LEU A 36 -3.13 4.94 -29.36
C LEU A 36 -2.96 6.34 -29.95
N GLN A 37 -4.02 6.91 -30.53
CA GLN A 37 -4.01 8.28 -31.06
C GLN A 37 -3.75 9.32 -29.97
N ALA A 38 -4.32 9.13 -28.77
CA ALA A 38 -4.10 10.04 -27.65
C ALA A 38 -2.63 10.08 -27.19
N PHE A 39 -1.87 8.98 -27.39
CA PHE A 39 -0.43 8.91 -27.09
C PHE A 39 0.44 9.47 -28.22
N LEU A 40 0.08 9.21 -29.48
CA LEU A 40 0.91 9.59 -30.62
C LEU A 40 0.60 11.01 -31.14
N HIS A 41 -0.66 11.42 -31.12
CA HIS A 41 -1.16 12.67 -31.67
C HIS A 41 -2.20 13.27 -30.71
N PHE A 42 -1.74 13.73 -29.54
CA PHE A 42 -2.63 14.32 -28.54
C PHE A 42 -3.32 15.58 -29.08
N ASP A 43 -4.66 15.55 -29.11
CA ASP A 43 -5.49 16.69 -29.46
C ASP A 43 -6.19 17.24 -28.20
N PRO A 44 -5.85 18.46 -27.74
CA PRO A 44 -6.48 19.09 -26.57
C PRO A 44 -7.98 19.35 -26.73
N GLN A 45 -8.50 19.42 -27.96
CA GLN A 45 -9.92 19.61 -28.23
C GLN A 45 -10.72 18.29 -28.17
N ASN A 46 -10.04 17.16 -28.29
CA ASN A 46 -10.68 15.85 -28.23
C ASN A 46 -10.95 15.46 -26.78
N PHE A 47 -12.24 15.26 -26.44
CA PHE A 47 -12.67 14.86 -25.10
C PHE A 47 -12.04 13.53 -24.64
N ASP A 48 -12.03 12.51 -25.50
CA ASP A 48 -11.51 11.17 -25.15
C ASP A 48 -9.99 11.22 -24.91
N HIS A 49 -9.23 12.03 -25.67
CA HIS A 49 -7.79 12.23 -25.42
C HIS A 49 -7.54 12.89 -24.07
N ASN A 50 -8.34 13.88 -23.67
CA ASN A 50 -8.22 14.53 -22.36
C ASN A 50 -8.55 13.54 -21.22
N VAL A 51 -9.59 12.71 -21.39
CA VAL A 51 -9.95 11.67 -20.41
C VAL A 51 -8.79 10.68 -20.23
N ILE A 52 -8.16 10.23 -21.32
CA ILE A 52 -7.05 9.30 -21.24
C ILE A 52 -5.85 9.94 -20.52
N VAL A 53 -5.39 11.08 -20.99
CA VAL A 53 -4.11 11.67 -20.56
C VAL A 53 -4.22 12.32 -19.17
N ARG A 54 -5.33 13.02 -18.89
CA ARG A 54 -5.48 13.81 -17.66
C ARG A 54 -6.15 13.06 -16.51
N LEU A 55 -6.96 12.03 -16.80
CA LEU A 55 -7.68 11.30 -15.75
C LEU A 55 -7.20 9.84 -15.61
N ARG A 56 -7.16 9.09 -16.73
CA ARG A 56 -6.88 7.66 -16.65
C ARG A 56 -5.40 7.33 -16.46
N LEU A 57 -4.48 8.07 -17.06
CA LEU A 57 -3.04 7.84 -16.89
C LEU A 57 -2.54 8.16 -15.48
N PRO A 58 -2.88 9.30 -14.85
CA PRO A 58 -2.52 9.54 -13.45
C PRO A 58 -3.09 8.47 -12.52
N ARG A 59 -4.35 8.04 -12.76
CA ARG A 59 -5.00 6.98 -11.98
C ARG A 59 -4.31 5.62 -12.15
N LEU A 60 -3.87 5.27 -13.37
CA LEU A 60 -3.05 4.08 -13.64
C LEU A 60 -1.73 4.14 -12.86
N ALA A 61 -1.01 5.26 -12.95
CA ALA A 61 0.25 5.45 -12.23
C ALA A 61 0.04 5.35 -10.71
N ALA A 62 -1.07 5.92 -10.20
CA ALA A 62 -1.48 5.81 -8.80
C ALA A 62 -1.71 4.36 -8.39
N ALA A 63 -2.45 3.58 -9.19
CA ALA A 63 -2.71 2.16 -8.93
C ALA A 63 -1.41 1.34 -8.87
N LEU A 64 -0.52 1.55 -9.83
CA LEU A 64 0.77 0.85 -9.90
C LEU A 64 1.65 1.18 -8.70
N LEU A 65 1.83 2.48 -8.41
CA LEU A 65 2.71 2.93 -7.34
C LEU A 65 2.19 2.53 -5.96
N THR A 66 0.89 2.74 -5.70
CA THR A 66 0.24 2.38 -4.43
C THR A 66 0.24 0.87 -4.22
N GLY A 67 -0.15 0.09 -5.23
CA GLY A 67 -0.19 -1.36 -5.14
C GLY A 67 1.19 -1.99 -4.92
N ALA A 68 2.20 -1.53 -5.65
CA ALA A 68 3.58 -1.95 -5.48
C ALA A 68 4.09 -1.62 -4.06
N SER A 69 3.85 -0.39 -3.60
CA SER A 69 4.30 0.08 -2.28
C SER A 69 3.66 -0.72 -1.15
N LEU A 70 2.34 -0.95 -1.19
CA LEU A 70 1.64 -1.73 -0.17
C LEU A 70 2.05 -3.21 -0.19
N GLY A 71 2.25 -3.80 -1.38
CA GLY A 71 2.71 -5.18 -1.52
C GLY A 71 4.08 -5.41 -0.89
N VAL A 72 5.02 -4.51 -1.12
CA VAL A 72 6.37 -4.58 -0.52
C VAL A 72 6.35 -4.24 0.97
N ALA A 73 5.61 -3.19 1.37
CA ALA A 73 5.46 -2.84 2.78
C ALA A 73 4.91 -4.00 3.61
N GLY A 74 3.89 -4.71 3.08
CA GLY A 74 3.34 -5.91 3.70
C GLY A 74 4.36 -7.03 3.84
N ALA A 75 5.15 -7.29 2.79
CA ALA A 75 6.20 -8.31 2.81
C ALA A 75 7.29 -8.02 3.85
N LEU A 76 7.74 -6.77 3.92
CA LEU A 76 8.71 -6.30 4.92
C LEU A 76 8.15 -6.42 6.34
N LEU A 77 6.91 -5.98 6.55
CA LEU A 77 6.26 -6.03 7.85
C LEU A 77 6.14 -7.45 8.36
N GLN A 78 5.61 -8.36 7.52
CA GLN A 78 5.51 -9.79 7.85
C GLN A 78 6.86 -10.42 8.19
N ALA A 79 7.94 -10.00 7.50
CA ALA A 79 9.30 -10.47 7.79
C ALA A 79 9.82 -9.96 9.14
N VAL A 80 9.65 -8.67 9.44
CA VAL A 80 10.14 -8.05 10.69
C VAL A 80 9.42 -8.57 11.92
N ILE A 81 8.08 -8.65 11.87
CA ILE A 81 7.28 -9.13 13.01
C ILE A 81 7.19 -10.66 13.06
N ARG A 82 7.73 -11.36 12.04
CA ARG A 82 7.65 -12.82 11.88
C ARG A 82 6.23 -13.37 12.01
N ASN A 83 5.29 -12.61 11.50
CA ASN A 83 3.88 -12.98 11.48
C ASN A 83 3.34 -12.86 10.06
N PRO A 84 2.91 -13.95 9.42
CA PRO A 84 2.36 -13.91 8.06
C PRO A 84 1.04 -13.15 7.94
N LEU A 85 0.36 -12.88 9.06
CA LEU A 85 -0.86 -12.06 9.12
C LEU A 85 -0.58 -10.57 9.36
N GLY A 86 0.70 -10.15 9.36
CA GLY A 86 1.08 -8.76 9.50
C GLY A 86 0.57 -7.93 8.33
N GLU A 87 -0.21 -6.90 8.62
CA GLU A 87 -0.73 -5.95 7.65
C GLU A 87 -0.53 -4.51 8.15
N PRO A 88 -0.02 -3.59 7.30
CA PRO A 88 0.17 -2.20 7.68
C PRO A 88 -1.08 -1.50 8.19
N HIS A 89 -2.25 -1.83 7.62
CA HIS A 89 -3.53 -1.27 8.03
C HIS A 89 -3.90 -1.62 9.48
N ILE A 90 -3.77 -2.88 9.86
CA ILE A 90 -4.10 -3.37 11.22
C ILE A 90 -3.08 -2.86 12.25
N LEU A 91 -1.84 -2.62 11.85
CA LEU A 91 -0.75 -2.20 12.73
C LEU A 91 -0.59 -0.67 12.85
N GLY A 92 -1.65 0.07 12.58
CA GLY A 92 -1.73 1.50 12.86
C GLY A 92 -1.09 2.43 11.83
N LEU A 93 -0.31 1.91 10.88
CA LEU A 93 0.36 2.75 9.88
C LEU A 93 -0.62 3.61 9.09
N ASN A 94 -1.71 3.02 8.62
CA ASN A 94 -2.74 3.76 7.87
C ASN A 94 -3.54 4.71 8.77
N ALA A 95 -3.86 4.32 10.01
CA ALA A 95 -4.59 5.16 10.96
C ALA A 95 -3.76 6.39 11.36
N GLY A 96 -2.47 6.21 11.67
CA GLY A 96 -1.55 7.29 11.97
C GLY A 96 -1.34 8.24 10.79
N ALA A 97 -1.18 7.68 9.59
CA ALA A 97 -1.06 8.46 8.37
C ALA A 97 -2.33 9.28 8.09
N ALA A 98 -3.52 8.67 8.24
CA ALA A 98 -4.80 9.35 8.06
C ALA A 98 -5.00 10.47 9.08
N LEU A 99 -4.73 10.22 10.36
CA LEU A 99 -4.82 11.27 11.39
C LEU A 99 -3.91 12.47 11.07
N ALA A 100 -2.65 12.22 10.70
CA ALA A 100 -1.71 13.29 10.39
C ALA A 100 -2.18 14.16 9.20
N VAL A 101 -2.69 13.53 8.14
CA VAL A 101 -3.19 14.26 6.96
C VAL A 101 -4.47 15.01 7.29
N VAL A 102 -5.44 14.40 7.99
CA VAL A 102 -6.71 15.03 8.37
C VAL A 102 -6.49 16.18 9.33
N ALA A 103 -5.66 15.99 10.35
CA ALA A 103 -5.34 17.04 11.32
C ALA A 103 -4.64 18.24 10.65
N ALA A 104 -3.69 17.99 9.76
CA ALA A 104 -3.04 19.06 8.99
C ALA A 104 -4.03 19.82 8.10
N SER A 105 -4.96 19.10 7.45
CA SER A 105 -6.02 19.70 6.64
C SER A 105 -6.95 20.58 7.48
N ALA A 106 -7.42 20.10 8.63
CA ALA A 106 -8.30 20.85 9.54
C ALA A 106 -7.62 22.10 10.13
N LEU A 107 -6.30 22.05 10.35
CA LEU A 107 -5.53 23.20 10.81
C LEU A 107 -5.12 24.16 9.68
N GLY A 108 -5.50 23.90 8.44
CA GLY A 108 -5.12 24.70 7.29
C GLY A 108 -3.61 24.73 7.02
N LEU A 109 -2.88 23.74 7.50
CA LEU A 109 -1.41 23.69 7.35
C LEU A 109 -1.02 23.20 5.96
N ALA A 110 -0.34 24.07 5.22
CA ALA A 110 0.31 23.70 3.96
C ALA A 110 1.77 23.32 4.24
N PHE A 111 2.14 22.07 4.01
CA PHE A 111 3.52 21.60 4.18
C PHE A 111 4.26 21.61 2.83
N PRO A 112 5.51 22.12 2.79
CA PRO A 112 6.30 22.20 1.55
C PRO A 112 6.54 20.84 0.89
N VAL A 113 6.62 19.76 1.69
CA VAL A 113 6.89 18.38 1.20
C VAL A 113 5.59 17.59 0.99
N GLY A 114 4.43 18.20 1.27
CA GLY A 114 3.13 17.67 0.97
C GLY A 114 2.66 16.48 1.82
N ARG A 115 1.59 15.86 1.37
CA ARG A 115 0.93 14.71 2.03
C ARG A 115 1.83 13.51 2.29
N PRO A 116 2.82 13.12 1.42
CA PRO A 116 3.65 11.95 1.67
C PRO A 116 4.45 12.01 2.96
N LEU A 117 5.03 13.17 3.27
CA LEU A 117 5.79 13.34 4.51
C LEU A 117 4.88 13.22 5.74
N LEU A 118 3.73 13.89 5.71
CA LEU A 118 2.74 13.84 6.80
C LEU A 118 2.24 12.41 7.03
N ALA A 119 1.85 11.72 5.97
CA ALA A 119 1.38 10.35 6.04
C ALA A 119 2.47 9.40 6.56
N SER A 120 3.71 9.53 6.05
CA SER A 120 4.85 8.71 6.48
C SER A 120 5.20 8.94 7.94
N THR A 121 5.26 10.20 8.38
CA THR A 121 5.60 10.53 9.77
C THR A 121 4.48 10.11 10.73
N GLY A 122 3.21 10.39 10.41
CA GLY A 122 2.08 9.99 11.23
C GLY A 122 1.97 8.47 11.37
N GLY A 123 2.12 7.74 10.27
CA GLY A 123 2.14 6.28 10.29
C GLY A 123 3.32 5.72 11.10
N ALA A 124 4.53 6.27 10.90
CA ALA A 124 5.73 5.85 11.63
C ALA A 124 5.60 6.10 13.14
N LEU A 125 5.10 7.28 13.54
CA LEU A 125 4.93 7.64 14.96
C LEU A 125 3.93 6.71 15.65
N LEU A 126 2.78 6.44 15.04
CA LEU A 126 1.81 5.53 15.63
C LEU A 126 2.34 4.11 15.71
N PHE A 127 3.00 3.62 14.65
CA PHE A 127 3.59 2.29 14.65
C PHE A 127 4.73 2.16 15.69
N LEU A 128 5.58 3.17 15.83
CA LEU A 128 6.60 3.22 16.88
C LEU A 128 5.96 3.15 18.28
N LEU A 129 4.89 3.90 18.52
CA LEU A 129 4.14 3.86 19.77
C LEU A 129 3.58 2.45 20.05
N ILE A 130 3.02 1.79 19.03
CA ILE A 130 2.54 0.41 19.13
C ILE A 130 3.67 -0.54 19.53
N LEU A 131 4.84 -0.42 18.91
CA LEU A 131 6.00 -1.26 19.24
C LEU A 131 6.50 -1.01 20.66
N LEU A 132 6.59 0.24 21.10
CA LEU A 132 7.00 0.61 22.45
C LEU A 132 6.06 0.03 23.50
N LEU A 133 4.75 0.18 23.32
CA LEU A 133 3.74 -0.37 24.24
C LEU A 133 3.73 -1.91 24.20
N SER A 134 3.89 -2.50 23.03
CA SER A 134 3.93 -3.98 22.88
C SER A 134 5.19 -4.61 23.47
N SER A 135 6.28 -3.84 23.57
CA SER A 135 7.54 -4.30 24.19
C SER A 135 7.52 -4.27 25.72
N ALA A 136 6.56 -3.56 26.31
CA ALA A 136 6.44 -3.41 27.76
C ALA A 136 6.13 -4.74 28.47
N GLY A 137 6.71 -4.91 29.67
CA GLY A 137 6.52 -6.08 30.51
C GLY A 137 7.55 -7.21 30.27
N ARG A 138 7.49 -8.23 31.15
CA ARG A 138 8.50 -9.29 31.25
C ARG A 138 8.59 -10.23 30.04
N SER A 139 7.51 -10.40 29.27
CA SER A 139 7.46 -11.29 28.11
C SER A 139 8.03 -10.67 26.81
N GLY A 140 8.43 -9.40 26.84
CA GLY A 140 8.95 -8.69 25.67
C GLY A 140 7.93 -8.58 24.54
N LEU A 141 8.43 -8.41 23.32
CA LEU A 141 7.65 -8.18 22.10
C LEU A 141 7.14 -9.52 21.55
N THR A 142 5.82 -9.72 21.58
CA THR A 142 5.16 -10.90 21.00
C THR A 142 4.22 -10.49 19.86
N PRO A 143 4.02 -11.34 18.82
CA PRO A 143 3.11 -11.03 17.71
C PRO A 143 1.69 -10.68 18.17
N MET A 144 1.19 -11.39 19.19
CA MET A 144 -0.15 -11.16 19.74
C MET A 144 -0.28 -9.79 20.41
N LYS A 145 0.72 -9.35 21.20
CA LYS A 145 0.75 -8.02 21.81
C LYS A 145 0.78 -6.93 20.75
N VAL A 146 1.62 -7.08 19.71
CA VAL A 146 1.71 -6.10 18.62
C VAL A 146 0.37 -5.97 17.92
N THR A 147 -0.30 -7.08 17.63
CA THR A 147 -1.61 -7.06 16.97
C THR A 147 -2.69 -6.43 17.87
N LEU A 148 -2.77 -6.80 19.14
CA LEU A 148 -3.76 -6.23 20.07
C LEU A 148 -3.54 -4.74 20.31
N CYS A 149 -2.30 -4.32 20.59
CA CYS A 149 -1.96 -2.90 20.71
C CYS A 149 -2.23 -2.15 19.38
N GLY A 150 -1.92 -2.77 18.25
CA GLY A 150 -2.17 -2.21 16.93
C GLY A 150 -3.66 -1.94 16.71
N VAL A 151 -4.52 -2.92 16.95
CA VAL A 151 -5.97 -2.76 16.80
C VAL A 151 -6.52 -1.71 17.76
N ALA A 152 -6.14 -1.75 19.05
CA ALA A 152 -6.62 -0.81 20.05
C ALA A 152 -6.22 0.63 19.75
N LEU A 153 -4.92 0.87 19.44
CA LEU A 153 -4.43 2.20 19.11
C LEU A 153 -4.94 2.70 17.76
N SER A 154 -5.08 1.83 16.78
CA SER A 154 -5.69 2.20 15.49
C SER A 154 -7.14 2.65 15.68
N ALA A 155 -7.93 1.94 16.49
CA ALA A 155 -9.31 2.32 16.81
C ALA A 155 -9.36 3.67 17.55
N PHE A 156 -8.49 3.87 18.53
CA PHE A 156 -8.39 5.13 19.27
C PHE A 156 -8.04 6.31 18.34
N VAL A 157 -7.01 6.16 17.52
CA VAL A 157 -6.57 7.19 16.56
C VAL A 157 -7.64 7.46 15.51
N SER A 158 -8.33 6.42 15.02
CA SER A 158 -9.45 6.56 14.08
C SER A 158 -10.63 7.32 14.73
N SER A 159 -10.86 7.14 16.03
CA SER A 159 -11.88 7.90 16.75
C SER A 159 -11.53 9.40 16.85
N ILE A 160 -10.25 9.74 17.05
CA ILE A 160 -9.78 11.13 17.01
C ILE A 160 -9.97 11.71 15.61
N THR A 161 -9.61 10.96 14.57
CA THR A 161 -9.81 11.37 13.18
C THR A 161 -11.29 11.63 12.90
N ALA A 162 -12.18 10.74 13.33
CA ALA A 162 -13.62 10.91 13.20
C ALA A 162 -14.14 12.15 13.95
N ALA A 163 -13.62 12.41 15.16
CA ALA A 163 -13.99 13.62 15.93
C ALA A 163 -13.60 14.90 15.18
N ILE A 164 -12.39 14.97 14.59
CA ILE A 164 -11.96 16.11 13.78
C ILE A 164 -12.93 16.32 12.61
N LEU A 165 -13.27 15.25 11.90
CA LEU A 165 -14.16 15.31 10.72
C LEU A 165 -15.59 15.72 11.06
N ILE A 166 -16.10 15.34 12.25
CA ILE A 166 -17.43 15.76 12.71
C ILE A 166 -17.44 17.25 13.10
N LEU A 167 -16.34 17.74 13.66
CA LEU A 167 -16.22 19.14 14.09
C LEU A 167 -15.90 20.09 12.93
N ASP A 168 -15.33 19.59 11.83
CA ASP A 168 -14.97 20.36 10.66
C ASP A 168 -15.57 19.74 9.37
N GLU A 169 -16.76 20.24 9.00
CA GLU A 169 -17.49 19.78 7.82
C GLU A 169 -16.72 20.04 6.52
N GLN A 170 -15.92 21.10 6.43
CA GLN A 170 -15.13 21.40 5.23
C GLN A 170 -14.06 20.30 5.02
N THR A 171 -13.34 19.95 6.09
CA THR A 171 -12.38 18.85 6.04
C THR A 171 -13.06 17.50 5.75
N LEU A 172 -14.26 17.25 6.30
CA LEU A 172 -15.02 16.04 6.00
C LEU A 172 -15.36 15.93 4.51
N LEU A 173 -15.92 16.99 3.92
CA LEU A 173 -16.28 17.02 2.50
C LEU A 173 -15.06 16.87 1.59
N ALA A 174 -13.93 17.48 1.95
CA ALA A 174 -12.68 17.39 1.19
C ALA A 174 -12.02 16.02 1.27
N MET A 175 -12.19 15.29 2.38
CA MET A 175 -11.46 14.05 2.66
C MET A 175 -12.29 12.77 2.53
N ARG A 176 -13.63 12.85 2.39
CA ARG A 176 -14.53 11.68 2.42
C ARG A 176 -14.17 10.59 1.40
N THR A 177 -13.88 10.97 0.15
CA THR A 177 -13.52 10.02 -0.91
C THR A 177 -12.11 9.45 -0.69
N TRP A 178 -11.16 10.30 -0.30
CA TRP A 178 -9.81 9.87 0.02
C TRP A 178 -9.77 8.89 1.20
N LEU A 179 -10.56 9.12 2.26
CA LEU A 179 -10.65 8.20 3.41
C LEU A 179 -11.27 6.84 3.06
N ALA A 180 -12.10 6.77 2.03
CA ALA A 180 -12.61 5.50 1.51
C ALA A 180 -11.56 4.68 0.74
N GLY A 181 -10.40 5.29 0.46
CA GLY A 181 -9.36 4.66 -0.34
C GLY A 181 -9.67 4.75 -1.84
N ASP A 182 -9.47 5.92 -2.44
CA ASP A 182 -9.82 6.14 -3.84
C ASP A 182 -8.61 6.56 -4.67
N LEU A 183 -8.54 6.04 -5.90
CA LEU A 183 -7.53 6.38 -6.89
C LEU A 183 -8.01 7.46 -7.88
N ALA A 184 -9.25 7.95 -7.75
CA ALA A 184 -9.77 9.01 -8.61
C ALA A 184 -9.17 10.37 -8.27
N GLY A 185 -9.13 11.26 -9.27
CA GLY A 185 -8.71 12.66 -9.08
C GLY A 185 -7.23 12.86 -8.74
N GLN A 186 -6.36 11.93 -9.12
CA GLN A 186 -4.92 12.03 -8.87
C GLN A 186 -4.26 13.03 -9.81
N ASP A 187 -3.31 13.79 -9.29
CA ASP A 187 -2.47 14.72 -10.01
C ASP A 187 -1.01 14.26 -10.11
N TRP A 188 -0.31 14.69 -11.16
CA TRP A 188 1.09 14.31 -11.37
C TRP A 188 2.05 14.88 -10.32
N ALA A 189 1.69 16.00 -9.66
CA ALA A 189 2.52 16.60 -8.62
C ALA A 189 2.54 15.73 -7.36
N THR A 190 1.36 15.28 -6.89
CA THR A 190 1.25 14.34 -5.76
C THR A 190 1.90 13.00 -6.09
N LEU A 191 1.70 12.48 -7.30
CA LEU A 191 2.34 11.24 -7.74
C LEU A 191 3.87 11.37 -7.78
N GLY A 192 4.40 12.48 -8.29
CA GLY A 192 5.83 12.73 -8.36
C GLY A 192 6.49 12.78 -6.97
N THR A 193 5.89 13.50 -6.02
CA THR A 193 6.41 13.54 -4.64
C THR A 193 6.32 12.17 -3.98
N SER A 194 5.19 11.47 -4.11
CA SER A 194 5.02 10.12 -3.55
C SER A 194 5.96 9.09 -4.17
N ALA A 195 6.30 9.23 -5.45
CA ALA A 195 7.23 8.35 -6.15
C ALA A 195 8.64 8.40 -5.54
N TRP A 196 9.12 9.57 -5.11
CA TRP A 196 10.40 9.70 -4.43
C TRP A 196 10.42 8.99 -3.07
N PHE A 197 9.35 9.11 -2.29
CA PHE A 197 9.20 8.38 -1.03
C PHE A 197 9.13 6.87 -1.26
N SER A 198 8.36 6.42 -2.25
CA SER A 198 8.29 5.01 -2.63
C SER A 198 9.65 4.48 -3.09
N LEU A 199 10.37 5.24 -3.93
CA LEU A 199 11.70 4.85 -4.42
C LEU A 199 12.68 4.68 -3.24
N GLY A 200 12.72 5.62 -2.30
CA GLY A 200 13.52 5.49 -1.08
C GLY A 200 13.16 4.23 -0.28
N GLY A 201 11.86 3.96 -0.12
CA GLY A 201 11.37 2.75 0.53
C GLY A 201 11.77 1.46 -0.21
N PHE A 202 11.66 1.41 -1.54
CA PHE A 202 12.08 0.26 -2.35
C PHE A 202 13.58 0.01 -2.29
N VAL A 203 14.41 1.06 -2.38
CA VAL A 203 15.86 0.95 -2.28
C VAL A 203 16.26 0.37 -0.92
N LEU A 204 15.68 0.89 0.17
CA LEU A 204 15.90 0.35 1.51
C LEU A 204 15.43 -1.11 1.63
N ALA A 205 14.27 -1.45 1.06
CA ALA A 205 13.71 -2.80 1.07
C ALA A 205 14.67 -3.81 0.42
N ILE A 206 15.16 -3.49 -0.78
CA ILE A 206 16.09 -4.36 -1.52
C ILE A 206 17.42 -4.49 -0.77
N TYR A 207 17.95 -3.39 -0.24
CA TYR A 207 19.20 -3.38 0.55
C TYR A 207 19.10 -4.26 1.80
N LEU A 208 17.94 -4.23 2.47
CA LEU A 208 17.71 -4.97 3.72
C LEU A 208 17.31 -6.43 3.53
N ALA A 209 16.92 -6.85 2.31
CA ALA A 209 16.43 -8.19 2.03
C ALA A 209 17.36 -9.31 2.52
N PRO A 210 18.71 -9.26 2.31
CA PRO A 210 19.61 -10.28 2.84
C PRO A 210 19.59 -10.36 4.36
N SER A 211 19.66 -9.21 5.05
CA SER A 211 19.65 -9.15 6.52
C SER A 211 18.34 -9.64 7.11
N LEU A 212 17.22 -9.36 6.46
CA LEU A 212 15.90 -9.85 6.85
C LEU A 212 15.74 -11.36 6.67
N ASN A 213 16.33 -11.95 5.62
CA ASN A 213 16.39 -13.39 5.45
C ASN A 213 17.17 -14.06 6.59
N MET A 214 18.30 -13.47 7.05
CA MET A 214 19.04 -13.94 8.20
C MET A 214 18.23 -13.79 9.50
N LEU A 215 17.48 -12.68 9.63
CA LEU A 215 16.58 -12.45 10.78
C LEU A 215 15.49 -13.52 10.89
N ALA A 216 15.05 -14.10 9.78
CA ALA A 216 14.06 -15.19 9.78
C ALA A 216 14.55 -16.44 10.53
N LEU A 217 15.87 -16.66 10.64
CA LEU A 217 16.49 -17.78 11.40
C LEU A 217 16.47 -17.55 12.92
N GLY A 218 16.11 -16.38 13.39
CA GLY A 218 16.10 -15.99 14.80
C GLY A 218 17.15 -14.93 15.13
N ASP A 219 16.88 -14.13 16.19
CA ASP A 219 17.73 -12.98 16.53
C ASP A 219 19.15 -13.38 16.91
N ARG A 220 19.30 -14.47 17.70
CA ARG A 220 20.62 -14.97 18.11
C ARG A 220 21.43 -15.49 16.93
N MET A 221 20.80 -16.23 16.02
CA MET A 221 21.44 -16.73 14.82
C MET A 221 21.86 -15.60 13.88
N ALA A 222 20.98 -14.61 13.67
CA ALA A 222 21.29 -13.45 12.85
C ALA A 222 22.48 -12.64 13.42
N GLN A 223 22.54 -12.47 14.75
CA GLN A 223 23.68 -11.80 15.42
C GLN A 223 24.97 -12.60 15.23
N GLY A 224 24.95 -13.93 15.37
CA GLY A 224 26.10 -14.80 15.11
C GLY A 224 26.60 -14.71 13.66
N LEU A 225 25.73 -14.38 12.70
CA LEU A 225 26.05 -14.12 11.30
C LEU A 225 26.46 -12.66 11.02
N GLY A 226 26.63 -11.83 12.04
CA GLY A 226 27.08 -10.45 11.92
C GLY A 226 25.96 -9.43 11.62
N VAL A 227 24.67 -9.82 11.68
CA VAL A 227 23.54 -8.90 11.43
C VAL A 227 23.23 -8.10 12.69
N SER A 228 23.22 -6.77 12.57
CA SER A 228 22.72 -5.89 13.64
C SER A 228 21.18 -5.89 13.62
N VAL A 229 20.56 -6.66 14.53
CA VAL A 229 19.12 -6.82 14.61
C VAL A 229 18.39 -5.49 14.79
N LEU A 230 18.89 -4.62 15.68
CA LEU A 230 18.29 -3.31 15.93
C LEU A 230 18.31 -2.43 14.68
N ARG A 231 19.47 -2.29 14.03
CA ARG A 231 19.62 -1.48 12.80
C ARG A 231 18.72 -2.02 11.68
N THR A 232 18.73 -3.33 11.45
CA THR A 232 17.90 -3.97 10.41
C THR A 232 16.42 -3.69 10.66
N ARG A 233 15.94 -3.84 11.89
CA ARG A 233 14.54 -3.55 12.23
C ARG A 233 14.21 -2.08 12.04
N THR A 234 15.04 -1.16 12.56
CA THR A 234 14.79 0.29 12.45
C THR A 234 14.72 0.74 10.98
N PHE A 235 15.68 0.35 10.15
CA PHE A 235 15.65 0.72 8.74
C PHE A 235 14.51 0.03 7.97
N THR A 236 14.12 -1.18 8.35
CA THR A 236 12.95 -1.82 7.75
C THR A 236 11.66 -1.08 8.10
N LEU A 237 11.51 -0.64 9.36
CA LEU A 237 10.37 0.19 9.76
C LEU A 237 10.34 1.52 9.01
N LEU A 238 11.49 2.15 8.80
CA LEU A 238 11.59 3.34 7.97
C LEU A 238 11.14 3.07 6.52
N ALA A 239 11.60 1.96 5.92
CA ALA A 239 11.18 1.57 4.57
C ALA A 239 9.65 1.35 4.50
N ILE A 240 9.07 0.66 5.48
CA ILE A 240 7.62 0.44 5.58
C ILE A 240 6.88 1.77 5.70
N ALA A 241 7.35 2.68 6.57
CA ALA A 241 6.73 3.99 6.77
C ALA A 241 6.76 4.84 5.48
N LEU A 242 7.89 4.84 4.75
CA LEU A 242 8.01 5.53 3.47
C LEU A 242 7.04 4.97 2.42
N LEU A 243 6.99 3.63 2.29
CA LEU A 243 6.12 2.95 1.32
C LEU A 243 4.63 3.15 1.65
N CYS A 244 4.25 2.95 2.92
CA CYS A 244 2.87 3.15 3.35
C CYS A 244 2.47 4.62 3.30
N GLY A 245 3.35 5.53 3.72
CA GLY A 245 3.10 6.97 3.66
C GLY A 245 2.88 7.46 2.23
N ALA A 246 3.69 7.00 1.29
CA ALA A 246 3.51 7.29 -0.13
C ALA A 246 2.18 6.72 -0.66
N ALA A 247 1.86 5.47 -0.33
CA ALA A 247 0.62 4.82 -0.75
C ALA A 247 -0.62 5.54 -0.20
N VAL A 248 -0.62 5.84 1.11
CA VAL A 248 -1.74 6.54 1.77
C VAL A 248 -1.90 7.96 1.26
N SER A 249 -0.80 8.67 0.96
CA SER A 249 -0.88 10.04 0.43
C SER A 249 -1.55 10.10 -0.94
N ILE A 250 -1.37 9.08 -1.77
CA ILE A 250 -2.01 8.95 -3.08
C ILE A 250 -3.46 8.51 -2.90
N ALA A 251 -3.66 7.33 -2.39
CA ALA A 251 -4.93 6.61 -2.47
C ALA A 251 -5.75 6.62 -1.17
N GLY A 252 -5.26 7.29 -0.13
CA GLY A 252 -5.83 7.13 1.21
C GLY A 252 -5.56 5.74 1.82
N PRO A 253 -6.22 5.41 2.93
CA PRO A 253 -5.99 4.16 3.66
C PRO A 253 -6.61 2.97 2.92
N ILE A 254 -5.81 2.23 2.13
CA ILE A 254 -6.19 0.97 1.49
C ILE A 254 -5.69 -0.21 2.34
N GLY A 255 -6.56 -1.18 2.61
CA GLY A 255 -6.23 -2.41 3.32
C GLY A 255 -6.14 -3.64 2.43
N PHE A 256 -5.75 -4.77 3.04
CA PHE A 256 -5.66 -6.12 2.48
C PHE A 256 -4.59 -6.37 1.42
N VAL A 257 -4.12 -5.38 0.68
CA VAL A 257 -3.08 -5.56 -0.34
C VAL A 257 -1.78 -6.06 0.30
N GLY A 258 -1.34 -5.41 1.39
CA GLY A 258 -0.14 -5.79 2.14
C GLY A 258 -0.22 -7.15 2.82
N LEU A 259 -1.43 -7.65 3.06
CA LEU A 259 -1.66 -8.98 3.59
C LEU A 259 -1.60 -10.05 2.51
N LEU A 260 -2.41 -9.87 1.46
CA LEU A 260 -2.66 -10.90 0.46
C LEU A 260 -1.46 -11.14 -0.46
N VAL A 261 -0.87 -10.04 -0.94
CA VAL A 261 0.19 -10.10 -1.97
C VAL A 261 1.39 -10.95 -1.56
N PRO A 262 2.02 -10.73 -0.39
CA PRO A 262 3.16 -11.54 0.02
C PRO A 262 2.80 -13.02 0.22
N GLN A 263 1.56 -13.31 0.64
CA GLN A 263 1.10 -14.69 0.82
C GLN A 263 0.93 -15.41 -0.52
N ILE A 264 0.37 -14.72 -1.52
CA ILE A 264 0.26 -15.26 -2.89
C ILE A 264 1.65 -15.58 -3.43
N VAL A 265 2.58 -14.63 -3.32
CA VAL A 265 3.94 -14.79 -3.85
C VAL A 265 4.70 -15.92 -3.15
N ARG A 266 4.63 -16.00 -1.81
CA ARG A 266 5.29 -17.10 -1.05
C ARG A 266 4.81 -18.48 -1.45
N ARG A 267 3.51 -18.65 -1.69
CA ARG A 267 2.92 -19.93 -2.09
C ARG A 267 3.32 -20.34 -3.51
N LEU A 268 3.49 -19.36 -4.40
CA LEU A 268 3.76 -19.63 -5.81
C LEU A 268 5.25 -19.77 -6.12
N VAL A 269 6.10 -19.02 -5.40
CA VAL A 269 7.50 -18.86 -5.80
C VAL A 269 8.48 -19.20 -4.67
N SER A 270 8.63 -18.32 -3.67
CA SER A 270 9.68 -18.46 -2.65
C SER A 270 9.41 -17.56 -1.44
N ALA A 271 9.98 -17.94 -0.29
CA ALA A 271 10.04 -17.12 0.91
C ALA A 271 11.29 -16.20 0.95
N ASP A 272 12.25 -16.38 0.03
CA ASP A 272 13.43 -15.52 -0.05
C ASP A 272 13.04 -14.10 -0.41
N LEU A 273 13.33 -13.15 0.47
CA LEU A 273 12.95 -11.74 0.31
C LEU A 273 13.58 -11.08 -0.93
N ARG A 274 14.70 -11.59 -1.43
CA ARG A 274 15.32 -11.07 -2.66
C ARG A 274 14.42 -11.27 -3.88
N VAL A 275 13.61 -12.32 -3.88
CA VAL A 275 12.64 -12.64 -4.92
C VAL A 275 11.24 -12.15 -4.52
N LEU A 276 10.90 -12.32 -3.25
CA LEU A 276 9.58 -11.97 -2.71
C LEU A 276 9.27 -10.48 -2.87
N LEU A 277 10.23 -9.58 -2.59
CA LEU A 277 9.98 -8.13 -2.63
C LEU A 277 9.68 -7.61 -4.04
N PRO A 278 10.52 -7.86 -5.07
CA PRO A 278 10.21 -7.41 -6.42
C PRO A 278 8.91 -8.00 -6.97
N LEU A 279 8.66 -9.28 -6.67
CA LEU A 279 7.44 -9.93 -7.13
C LEU A 279 6.21 -9.43 -6.38
N SER A 280 6.34 -9.09 -5.09
CA SER A 280 5.27 -8.43 -4.32
C SER A 280 4.95 -7.05 -4.86
N ALA A 281 5.94 -6.30 -5.36
CA ALA A 281 5.68 -5.03 -6.05
C ALA A 281 4.83 -5.25 -7.32
N CYS A 282 5.22 -6.20 -8.16
CA CYS A 282 4.52 -6.53 -9.39
C CYS A 282 3.08 -7.03 -9.12
N VAL A 283 2.92 -7.99 -8.23
CA VAL A 283 1.61 -8.58 -7.89
C VAL A 283 0.72 -7.58 -7.17
N GLY A 284 1.29 -6.73 -6.31
CA GLY A 284 0.56 -5.65 -5.64
C GLY A 284 0.02 -4.61 -6.62
N ALA A 285 0.85 -4.18 -7.57
CA ALA A 285 0.46 -3.29 -8.64
C ALA A 285 -0.68 -3.91 -9.48
N LEU A 286 -0.54 -5.17 -9.89
CA LEU A 286 -1.56 -5.88 -10.65
C LEU A 286 -2.87 -6.04 -9.88
N LEU A 287 -2.81 -6.41 -8.60
CA LEU A 287 -3.99 -6.58 -7.76
C LEU A 287 -4.77 -5.27 -7.63
N LEU A 288 -4.08 -4.17 -7.35
CA LEU A 288 -4.74 -2.88 -7.17
C LEU A 288 -5.27 -2.33 -8.51
N LEU A 289 -4.56 -2.55 -9.61
CA LEU A 289 -5.02 -2.23 -10.96
C LEU A 289 -6.32 -2.97 -11.31
N LEU A 290 -6.38 -4.28 -11.04
CA LEU A 290 -7.57 -5.07 -11.28
C LEU A 290 -8.73 -4.66 -10.36
N ALA A 291 -8.46 -4.41 -9.08
CA ALA A 291 -9.46 -3.92 -8.13
C ALA A 291 -10.07 -2.58 -8.59
N ASP A 292 -9.23 -1.67 -9.11
CA ASP A 292 -9.71 -0.39 -9.63
C ASP A 292 -10.52 -0.53 -10.92
N ILE A 293 -10.12 -1.40 -11.84
CA ILE A 293 -10.93 -1.71 -13.04
C ILE A 293 -12.32 -2.21 -12.63
N ILE A 294 -12.39 -3.17 -11.69
CA ILE A 294 -13.66 -3.72 -11.22
C ILE A 294 -14.47 -2.64 -10.51
N ALA A 295 -13.86 -1.83 -9.65
CA ALA A 295 -14.52 -0.74 -8.93
C ALA A 295 -15.19 0.27 -9.86
N ARG A 296 -14.60 0.54 -11.04
CA ARG A 296 -15.13 1.48 -12.05
C ARG A 296 -16.16 0.89 -13.00
N THR A 297 -16.22 -0.43 -13.12
CA THR A 297 -17.07 -1.08 -14.13
C THR A 297 -18.29 -1.77 -13.54
N LEU A 298 -18.21 -2.19 -12.26
CA LEU A 298 -19.22 -3.05 -11.64
C LEU A 298 -20.61 -2.38 -11.49
N PHE A 299 -20.63 -1.08 -11.17
CA PHE A 299 -21.86 -0.33 -10.90
C PHE A 299 -22.03 0.89 -11.82
N THR A 300 -21.59 0.78 -13.06
CA THR A 300 -21.71 1.88 -14.04
C THR A 300 -23.15 2.44 -14.09
N PRO A 301 -23.37 3.78 -14.03
CA PRO A 301 -22.37 4.85 -14.17
C PRO A 301 -21.67 5.29 -12.87
N TYR A 302 -22.00 4.70 -11.73
CA TYR A 302 -21.37 5.01 -10.44
C TYR A 302 -20.05 4.25 -10.29
N GLU A 303 -19.06 4.90 -9.68
CA GLU A 303 -17.77 4.29 -9.36
C GLU A 303 -17.69 4.00 -7.85
N LEU A 304 -17.20 2.82 -7.50
CA LEU A 304 -16.86 2.50 -6.11
C LEU A 304 -15.43 2.96 -5.81
N ALA A 305 -15.17 3.35 -4.56
CA ALA A 305 -13.80 3.56 -4.12
C ALA A 305 -12.99 2.26 -4.19
N THR A 306 -11.76 2.33 -4.70
CA THR A 306 -10.89 1.15 -4.88
C THR A 306 -10.63 0.41 -3.58
N GLY A 307 -10.53 1.16 -2.44
CA GLY A 307 -10.35 0.59 -1.10
C GLY A 307 -11.55 -0.27 -0.64
N VAL A 308 -12.76 0.12 -1.01
CA VAL A 308 -13.96 -0.71 -0.75
C VAL A 308 -13.87 -2.02 -1.53
N MET A 309 -13.41 -1.98 -2.79
CA MET A 309 -13.26 -3.18 -3.60
C MET A 309 -12.17 -4.12 -3.05
N THR A 310 -11.02 -3.58 -2.63
CA THR A 310 -9.96 -4.38 -2.00
C THR A 310 -10.44 -5.02 -0.69
N ALA A 311 -11.27 -4.33 0.09
CA ALA A 311 -11.84 -4.86 1.33
C ALA A 311 -12.87 -5.97 1.05
N LEU A 312 -13.76 -5.80 0.06
CA LEU A 312 -14.75 -6.81 -0.32
C LEU A 312 -14.12 -8.14 -0.77
N VAL A 313 -13.01 -8.07 -1.50
CA VAL A 313 -12.26 -9.26 -1.92
C VAL A 313 -11.34 -9.75 -0.81
N GLY A 314 -10.67 -8.83 -0.13
CA GLY A 314 -9.63 -9.13 0.85
C GLY A 314 -10.16 -9.78 2.12
N ALA A 315 -11.26 -9.29 2.67
CA ALA A 315 -11.81 -9.80 3.93
C ALA A 315 -12.22 -11.30 3.85
N PRO A 316 -12.97 -11.78 2.84
CA PRO A 316 -13.24 -13.21 2.71
C PRO A 316 -11.99 -14.06 2.54
N VAL A 317 -11.03 -13.60 1.74
CA VAL A 317 -9.77 -14.31 1.53
C VAL A 317 -8.97 -14.39 2.85
N PHE A 318 -8.94 -13.31 3.62
CA PHE A 318 -8.30 -13.29 4.94
C PHE A 318 -8.93 -14.33 5.89
N VAL A 319 -10.27 -14.38 5.98
CA VAL A 319 -10.97 -15.35 6.84
C VAL A 319 -10.61 -16.79 6.44
N ILE A 320 -10.63 -17.11 5.13
CA ILE A 320 -10.26 -18.43 4.63
C ILE A 320 -8.80 -18.77 4.95
N MET A 321 -7.90 -17.79 4.81
CA MET A 321 -6.47 -17.99 5.13
C MET A 321 -6.26 -18.21 6.63
N ALA A 322 -6.88 -17.40 7.48
CA ALA A 322 -6.78 -17.51 8.93
C ALA A 322 -7.29 -18.87 9.41
N THR A 323 -8.46 -19.33 8.95
CA THR A 323 -9.00 -20.65 9.34
C THR A 323 -8.12 -21.83 8.92
N ARG A 324 -7.38 -21.70 7.81
CA ARG A 324 -6.45 -22.77 7.36
C ARG A 324 -5.11 -22.76 8.08
N MET A 325 -4.72 -21.67 8.72
CA MET A 325 -3.47 -21.57 9.48
C MET A 325 -3.60 -22.08 10.91
N PHE A 326 -4.83 -22.15 11.44
CA PHE A 326 -5.11 -22.65 12.80
C PHE A 326 -5.63 -24.10 12.80
N LYS A 327 -5.66 -24.74 11.63
CA LYS A 327 -5.83 -26.20 11.48
C LYS A 327 -4.48 -26.89 11.26
#